data_e2bbb50d9043ec0181b37a388e8094d5
#
_entry.id   e2bbb50d9043ec0181b37a388e8094d5
#
_cell.length_a   1.000
_cell.length_b   1.000
_cell.length_c   1.000
_cell.angle_alpha   90.00
_cell.angle_beta   90.00
_cell.angle_gamma   90.00
#
_symmetry.space_group_name_H-M   'P 1'
#
loop_
_entity.id
_entity.type
_entity.pdbx_description
1 polymer ?
#
loop_
_entity_poly.entity_id
_entity_poly.type
_entity_poly.pdbx_seq_one_letter_code
_entity_poly.pdbx_strand_id
1 'polypeptide(L)'
;MDRYPGPVTTAAPPAAPGAPVPCTPGPGLFISFEGGDGVGKTTQIRILADLLTAADVDHVLTREPGGTGLGLEIRRLLLHGGYVAPRAEALLYAADRAHHIATRVRPALERGAVVLADRYLDSSVAYQGAARSLGPQEVRDLSLWATEGLLPDLTILLDGDP
;
A
#
# COMPACT_ATOMS: atom_id res chain seq x y z
N MET A 1 -40.39 5.25 51.67
CA MET A 1 -40.17 4.61 50.34
C MET A 1 -40.09 5.70 49.29
N ASP A 2 -38.92 6.35 49.20
CA ASP A 2 -38.68 7.45 48.27
C ASP A 2 -38.16 6.87 46.95
N ARG A 3 -38.90 7.14 45.88
CA ARG A 3 -38.46 6.80 44.52
C ARG A 3 -37.60 7.93 43.96
N TYR A 4 -36.31 7.67 43.82
CA TYR A 4 -35.39 8.53 43.10
C TYR A 4 -35.79 8.59 41.60
N PRO A 5 -35.97 9.77 41.01
CA PRO A 5 -36.15 9.88 39.58
C PRO A 5 -34.80 9.60 38.86
N GLY A 6 -34.82 8.71 37.89
CA GLY A 6 -33.66 8.37 37.05
C GLY A 6 -33.16 9.55 36.23
N PRO A 7 -31.92 9.48 35.72
CA PRO A 7 -31.28 10.57 34.98
C PRO A 7 -32.08 10.91 33.71
N VAL A 8 -32.42 12.19 33.58
CA VAL A 8 -33.00 12.75 32.36
C VAL A 8 -31.92 12.82 31.29
N THR A 9 -32.04 11.97 30.27
CA THR A 9 -31.19 12.04 29.09
C THR A 9 -31.58 13.28 28.29
N THR A 10 -30.83 14.34 28.39
CA THR A 10 -30.94 15.51 27.50
C THR A 10 -30.46 15.11 26.11
N ALA A 11 -31.36 15.06 25.16
CA ALA A 11 -30.98 14.90 23.72
C ALA A 11 -30.11 16.11 23.30
N ALA A 12 -29.02 15.81 22.59
CA ALA A 12 -28.19 16.85 22.02
C ALA A 12 -29.01 17.73 21.05
N PRO A 13 -28.73 19.04 20.99
CA PRO A 13 -29.44 19.93 20.09
C PRO A 13 -29.15 19.52 18.61
N PRO A 14 -30.11 19.75 17.71
CA PRO A 14 -29.91 19.49 16.29
C PRO A 14 -28.76 20.37 15.74
N ALA A 15 -27.89 19.76 14.94
CA ALA A 15 -26.78 20.47 14.29
C ALA A 15 -27.29 21.62 13.42
N ALA A 16 -26.60 22.75 13.45
CA ALA A 16 -26.93 23.92 12.65
C ALA A 16 -26.84 23.57 11.14
N PRO A 17 -27.76 24.05 10.30
CA PRO A 17 -27.72 23.80 8.86
C PRO A 17 -26.47 24.45 8.27
N GLY A 18 -25.58 23.64 7.66
CA GLY A 18 -24.36 24.10 7.00
C GLY A 18 -23.04 23.79 7.74
N ALA A 19 -23.07 23.17 8.91
CA ALA A 19 -21.84 22.64 9.51
C ALA A 19 -21.32 21.47 8.65
N PRO A 20 -20.00 21.46 8.29
CA PRO A 20 -19.44 20.32 7.60
C PRO A 20 -19.65 19.08 8.47
N VAL A 21 -20.32 18.06 7.92
CA VAL A 21 -20.44 16.76 8.56
C VAL A 21 -19.01 16.28 8.79
N PRO A 22 -18.60 15.93 10.04
CA PRO A 22 -17.29 15.34 10.24
C PRO A 22 -17.25 14.07 9.41
N CYS A 23 -16.47 14.12 8.32
CA CYS A 23 -16.19 12.93 7.53
C CYS A 23 -15.34 12.04 8.45
N THR A 24 -15.94 11.03 9.04
CA THR A 24 -15.15 9.94 9.61
C THR A 24 -14.31 9.41 8.45
N PRO A 25 -12.98 9.40 8.54
CA PRO A 25 -12.16 8.82 7.49
C PRO A 25 -12.67 7.40 7.24
N GLY A 26 -13.11 7.13 6.02
CA GLY A 26 -13.37 5.77 5.58
C GLY A 26 -12.06 4.97 5.63
N PRO A 27 -12.10 3.64 5.43
CA PRO A 27 -10.90 2.87 5.26
C PRO A 27 -10.06 3.50 4.15
N GLY A 28 -8.72 3.57 4.35
CA GLY A 28 -7.81 4.09 3.36
C GLY A 28 -7.90 3.29 2.05
N LEU A 29 -7.39 3.85 0.96
CA LEU A 29 -7.41 3.22 -0.36
C LEU A 29 -5.98 2.82 -0.76
N PHE A 30 -5.76 1.56 -1.13
CA PHE A 30 -4.48 1.07 -1.57
C PHE A 30 -4.44 0.88 -3.09
N ILE A 31 -3.61 1.66 -3.79
CA ILE A 31 -3.44 1.62 -5.25
C ILE A 31 -2.00 1.21 -5.57
N SER A 32 -1.81 0.15 -6.36
CA SER A 32 -0.52 -0.22 -6.93
C SER A 32 -0.41 0.15 -8.41
N PHE A 33 0.78 0.53 -8.82
CA PHE A 33 1.13 0.79 -10.22
C PHE A 33 2.12 -0.26 -10.69
N GLU A 34 1.77 -0.98 -11.74
CA GLU A 34 2.55 -2.07 -12.31
C GLU A 34 2.92 -1.77 -13.77
N GLY A 35 3.87 -2.52 -14.32
CA GLY A 35 4.34 -2.38 -15.70
C GLY A 35 5.86 -2.40 -15.81
N GLY A 36 6.38 -2.40 -17.04
CA GLY A 36 7.80 -2.42 -17.37
C GLY A 36 8.58 -1.21 -16.83
N ASP A 37 9.91 -1.27 -16.92
CA ASP A 37 10.73 -0.08 -16.60
C ASP A 37 10.59 0.94 -17.72
N GLY A 38 10.53 2.23 -17.37
CA GLY A 38 10.41 3.31 -18.34
C GLY A 38 9.00 3.63 -18.86
N VAL A 39 7.98 2.79 -18.61
CA VAL A 39 6.60 3.00 -19.13
C VAL A 39 5.86 4.19 -18.50
N GLY A 40 6.48 4.93 -17.59
CA GLY A 40 5.90 6.15 -17.03
C GLY A 40 5.19 5.99 -15.68
N LYS A 41 5.32 4.85 -14.96
CA LYS A 41 4.71 4.63 -13.63
C LYS A 41 4.94 5.81 -12.69
N THR A 42 6.19 6.17 -12.45
CA THR A 42 6.56 7.27 -11.53
C THR A 42 5.93 8.61 -11.94
N THR A 43 5.77 8.86 -13.23
CA THR A 43 5.11 10.07 -13.74
C THR A 43 3.62 10.07 -13.39
N GLN A 44 2.92 8.95 -13.64
CA GLN A 44 1.49 8.82 -13.33
C GLN A 44 1.22 8.89 -11.84
N ILE A 45 2.06 8.25 -11.02
CA ILE A 45 1.97 8.32 -9.56
C ILE A 45 2.09 9.76 -9.06
N ARG A 46 3.03 10.56 -9.61
CA ARG A 46 3.20 11.96 -9.24
C ARG A 46 2.01 12.82 -9.64
N ILE A 47 1.49 12.64 -10.86
CA ILE A 47 0.31 13.36 -11.31
C ILE A 47 -0.88 13.08 -10.39
N LEU A 48 -1.11 11.81 -10.03
CA LEU A 48 -2.20 11.46 -9.12
C LEU A 48 -1.96 12.03 -7.71
N ALA A 49 -0.73 12.00 -7.21
CA ALA A 49 -0.39 12.60 -5.92
C ALA A 49 -0.63 14.11 -5.89
N ASP A 50 -0.29 14.83 -6.97
CA ASP A 50 -0.55 16.26 -7.08
C ASP A 50 -2.06 16.57 -7.08
N LEU A 51 -2.87 15.73 -7.74
CA LEU A 51 -4.33 15.83 -7.71
C LEU A 51 -4.91 15.57 -6.32
N LEU A 52 -4.40 14.57 -5.59
CA LEU A 52 -4.81 14.27 -4.22
C LEU A 52 -4.43 15.44 -3.29
N THR A 53 -3.23 16.00 -3.45
CA THR A 53 -2.80 17.20 -2.71
C THR A 53 -3.73 18.38 -2.97
N ALA A 54 -4.08 18.64 -4.22
CA ALA A 54 -4.98 19.73 -4.59
C ALA A 54 -6.40 19.54 -4.03
N ALA A 55 -6.80 18.29 -3.81
CA ALA A 55 -8.09 17.92 -3.22
C ALA A 55 -8.06 17.78 -1.69
N ASP A 56 -6.94 18.12 -1.03
CA ASP A 56 -6.72 17.99 0.42
C ASP A 56 -6.95 16.55 0.94
N VAL A 57 -6.57 15.54 0.13
CA VAL A 57 -6.65 14.12 0.48
C VAL A 57 -5.31 13.64 1.03
N ASP A 58 -5.32 13.09 2.27
CA ASP A 58 -4.11 12.47 2.86
C ASP A 58 -3.66 11.29 2.01
N HIS A 59 -2.38 11.28 1.64
CA HIS A 59 -1.84 10.21 0.81
C HIS A 59 -0.37 9.93 1.10
N VAL A 60 0.07 8.73 0.76
CA VAL A 60 1.44 8.25 0.91
C VAL A 60 1.95 7.71 -0.41
N LEU A 61 3.07 8.26 -0.86
CA LEU A 61 3.85 7.69 -1.97
C LEU A 61 4.84 6.68 -1.43
N THR A 62 4.88 5.51 -2.04
CA THR A 62 5.80 4.44 -1.66
C THR A 62 6.20 3.59 -2.85
N ARG A 63 7.09 2.62 -2.64
CA ARG A 63 7.56 1.70 -3.70
C ARG A 63 8.08 0.39 -3.12
N GLU A 64 8.12 -0.65 -3.94
CA GLU A 64 8.78 -1.91 -3.63
C GLU A 64 9.78 -2.32 -4.74
N PRO A 65 11.02 -2.76 -4.37
CA PRO A 65 11.56 -2.72 -3.00
C PRO A 65 12.05 -1.32 -2.62
N GLY A 66 12.14 -1.04 -1.32
CA GLY A 66 12.81 0.17 -0.83
C GLY A 66 11.90 1.26 -0.30
N GLY A 67 10.68 0.94 0.12
CA GLY A 67 9.73 1.88 0.74
C GLY A 67 10.05 2.25 2.19
N THR A 68 11.01 1.60 2.83
CA THR A 68 11.43 1.78 4.23
C THR A 68 12.95 1.81 4.35
N GLY A 69 13.48 2.15 5.53
CA GLY A 69 14.92 2.08 5.79
C GLY A 69 15.49 0.67 5.57
N LEU A 70 14.85 -0.37 6.15
CA LEU A 70 15.23 -1.77 5.88
C LEU A 70 15.10 -2.11 4.40
N GLY A 71 14.02 -1.64 3.76
CA GLY A 71 13.78 -1.86 2.34
C GLY A 71 14.86 -1.25 1.45
N LEU A 72 15.44 -0.11 1.80
CA LEU A 72 16.55 0.48 1.07
C LEU A 72 17.79 -0.41 1.12
N GLU A 73 18.10 -1.05 2.25
CA GLU A 73 19.21 -1.98 2.37
C GLU A 73 18.95 -3.26 1.55
N ILE A 74 17.73 -3.80 1.62
CA ILE A 74 17.34 -4.96 0.80
C ILE A 74 17.44 -4.60 -0.69
N ARG A 75 16.94 -3.44 -1.10
CA ARG A 75 17.05 -2.95 -2.49
C ARG A 75 18.50 -2.87 -2.94
N ARG A 76 19.40 -2.35 -2.09
CA ARG A 76 20.84 -2.28 -2.39
C ARG A 76 21.43 -3.67 -2.62
N LEU A 77 21.09 -4.65 -1.79
CA LEU A 77 21.53 -6.04 -1.97
C LEU A 77 21.01 -6.65 -3.26
N LEU A 78 19.74 -6.45 -3.58
CA LEU A 78 19.09 -7.02 -4.76
C LEU A 78 19.62 -6.42 -6.07
N LEU A 79 19.85 -5.10 -6.11
CA LEU A 79 20.22 -4.40 -7.35
C LEU A 79 21.71 -4.20 -7.55
N HIS A 80 22.49 -4.22 -6.45
CA HIS A 80 23.92 -3.88 -6.48
C HIS A 80 24.81 -4.85 -5.69
N GLY A 81 24.22 -5.88 -5.04
CA GLY A 81 24.93 -6.83 -4.17
C GLY A 81 25.60 -7.99 -4.89
N GLY A 82 25.53 -8.08 -6.21
CA GLY A 82 26.03 -9.23 -6.96
C GLY A 82 25.01 -10.36 -7.10
N TYR A 83 25.47 -11.59 -7.33
CA TYR A 83 24.57 -12.71 -7.56
C TYR A 83 23.80 -13.10 -6.29
N VAL A 84 22.48 -13.16 -6.42
CA VAL A 84 21.58 -13.68 -5.41
C VAL A 84 20.84 -14.89 -6.00
N ALA A 85 20.86 -16.03 -5.29
CA ALA A 85 20.12 -17.22 -5.73
C ALA A 85 18.62 -16.93 -5.80
N PRO A 86 17.88 -17.49 -6.79
CA PRO A 86 16.47 -17.11 -7.04
C PRO A 86 15.56 -17.19 -5.82
N ARG A 87 15.66 -18.25 -5.01
CA ARG A 87 14.84 -18.35 -3.78
C ARG A 87 15.21 -17.30 -2.72
N ALA A 88 16.50 -16.98 -2.59
CA ALA A 88 16.95 -15.93 -1.68
C ALA A 88 16.48 -14.55 -2.16
N GLU A 89 16.49 -14.30 -3.47
CA GLU A 89 15.92 -13.09 -4.08
C GLU A 89 14.44 -12.95 -3.73
N ALA A 90 13.62 -13.99 -3.95
CA ALA A 90 12.20 -13.97 -3.62
C ALA A 90 11.94 -13.74 -2.13
N LEU A 91 12.73 -14.35 -1.25
CA LEU A 91 12.64 -14.15 0.20
C LEU A 91 13.01 -12.72 0.61
N LEU A 92 14.00 -12.10 -0.03
CA LEU A 92 14.36 -10.70 0.22
C LEU A 92 13.24 -9.74 -0.21
N TYR A 93 12.61 -9.98 -1.36
CA TYR A 93 11.43 -9.21 -1.77
C TYR A 93 10.26 -9.40 -0.79
N ALA A 94 10.02 -10.62 -0.32
CA ALA A 94 8.99 -10.90 0.66
C ALA A 94 9.27 -10.24 2.02
N ALA A 95 10.54 -10.22 2.46
CA ALA A 95 10.96 -9.56 3.70
C ALA A 95 10.80 -8.03 3.62
N ASP A 96 11.21 -7.40 2.48
CA ASP A 96 10.95 -5.97 2.22
C ASP A 96 9.46 -5.67 2.33
N ARG A 97 8.65 -6.45 1.62
CA ARG A 97 7.18 -6.27 1.57
C ARG A 97 6.54 -6.42 2.93
N ALA A 98 6.85 -7.47 3.69
CA ALA A 98 6.31 -7.68 5.02
C ALA A 98 6.58 -6.49 5.94
N HIS A 99 7.81 -5.99 5.97
CA HIS A 99 8.19 -4.83 6.77
C HIS A 99 7.52 -3.55 6.27
N HIS A 100 7.47 -3.35 4.96
CA HIS A 100 6.83 -2.20 4.32
C HIS A 100 5.34 -2.12 4.65
N ILE A 101 4.61 -3.24 4.54
CA ILE A 101 3.19 -3.31 4.89
C ILE A 101 2.99 -2.99 6.37
N ALA A 102 3.72 -3.63 7.26
CA ALA A 102 3.55 -3.48 8.70
C ALA A 102 3.86 -2.05 9.19
N THR A 103 4.87 -1.38 8.61
CA THR A 103 5.39 -0.12 9.16
C THR A 103 4.97 1.12 8.38
N ARG A 104 4.47 0.99 7.16
CA ARG A 104 4.13 2.13 6.31
C ARG A 104 2.74 2.06 5.69
N VAL A 105 2.40 0.94 5.03
CA VAL A 105 1.14 0.86 4.29
C VAL A 105 -0.05 0.73 5.23
N ARG A 106 -0.03 -0.28 6.11
CA ARG A 106 -1.13 -0.54 7.05
C ARG A 106 -1.44 0.66 7.94
N PRO A 107 -0.45 1.32 8.60
CA PRO A 107 -0.73 2.53 9.37
C PRO A 107 -1.29 3.71 8.55
N ALA A 108 -0.95 3.79 7.25
CA ALA A 108 -1.52 4.79 6.37
C ALA A 108 -2.98 4.49 6.04
N LEU A 109 -3.31 3.25 5.73
CA LEU A 109 -4.68 2.80 5.47
C LEU A 109 -5.59 2.96 6.71
N GLU A 110 -5.08 2.62 7.88
CA GLU A 110 -5.80 2.74 9.16
C GLU A 110 -6.21 4.18 9.49
N ARG A 111 -5.41 5.17 9.09
CA ARG A 111 -5.78 6.58 9.27
C ARG A 111 -6.61 7.17 8.11
N GLY A 112 -7.01 6.34 7.13
CA GLY A 112 -7.83 6.74 5.99
C GLY A 112 -7.06 7.34 4.80
N ALA A 113 -5.73 7.23 4.77
CA ALA A 113 -4.93 7.77 3.68
C ALA A 113 -5.02 6.94 2.39
N VAL A 114 -4.83 7.58 1.25
CA VAL A 114 -4.59 6.90 -0.03
C VAL A 114 -3.11 6.50 -0.12
N VAL A 115 -2.83 5.21 -0.34
CA VAL A 115 -1.47 4.71 -0.56
C VAL A 115 -1.26 4.46 -2.04
N LEU A 116 -0.23 5.10 -2.62
CA LEU A 116 0.19 4.92 -4.01
C LEU A 116 1.53 4.20 -4.02
N ALA A 117 1.55 2.94 -4.45
CA ALA A 117 2.76 2.11 -4.48
C ALA A 117 3.28 1.92 -5.92
N ASP A 118 4.55 2.24 -6.15
CA ASP A 118 5.27 1.87 -7.37
C ASP A 118 5.75 0.43 -7.21
N ARG A 119 5.07 -0.49 -7.85
CA ARG A 119 5.18 -1.96 -7.77
C ARG A 119 4.66 -2.56 -6.45
N TYR A 120 4.16 -3.76 -6.58
CA TYR A 120 3.71 -4.59 -5.48
C TYR A 120 3.87 -6.08 -5.81
N LEU A 121 2.93 -6.90 -5.39
CA LEU A 121 2.95 -8.36 -5.50
C LEU A 121 3.08 -8.85 -6.96
N ASP A 122 2.39 -8.21 -7.90
CA ASP A 122 2.33 -8.67 -9.30
C ASP A 122 3.70 -8.59 -9.98
N SER A 123 4.50 -7.58 -9.66
CA SER A 123 5.91 -7.52 -10.08
C SER A 123 6.71 -8.73 -9.61
N SER A 124 6.55 -9.18 -8.35
CA SER A 124 7.27 -10.36 -7.85
C SER A 124 6.81 -11.65 -8.52
N VAL A 125 5.51 -11.80 -8.76
CA VAL A 125 4.97 -12.96 -9.49
C VAL A 125 5.56 -13.03 -10.90
N ALA A 126 5.67 -11.88 -11.59
CA ALA A 126 6.23 -11.81 -12.92
C ALA A 126 7.75 -12.05 -12.92
N TYR A 127 8.52 -11.34 -12.09
CA TYR A 127 9.98 -11.39 -12.14
C TYR A 127 10.58 -12.59 -11.41
N GLN A 128 10.16 -12.88 -10.18
CA GLN A 128 10.67 -14.02 -9.41
C GLN A 128 9.93 -15.32 -9.75
N GLY A 129 8.61 -15.24 -9.94
CA GLY A 129 7.79 -16.43 -10.24
C GLY A 129 8.03 -16.98 -11.65
N ALA A 130 7.78 -16.16 -12.66
CA ALA A 130 7.86 -16.58 -14.05
C ALA A 130 9.31 -16.50 -14.60
N ALA A 131 9.96 -15.33 -14.52
CA ALA A 131 11.27 -15.14 -15.15
C ALA A 131 12.41 -15.91 -14.45
N ARG A 132 12.33 -16.15 -13.14
CA ARG A 132 13.31 -16.97 -12.39
C ARG A 132 12.88 -18.42 -12.23
N SER A 133 11.78 -18.84 -12.87
CA SER A 133 11.27 -20.22 -12.85
C SER A 133 11.03 -20.80 -11.45
N LEU A 134 10.68 -19.95 -10.48
CA LEU A 134 10.33 -20.41 -9.13
C LEU A 134 8.89 -20.93 -9.04
N GLY A 135 8.05 -20.63 -10.04
CA GLY A 135 6.61 -20.86 -10.03
C GLY A 135 5.86 -19.58 -9.60
N PRO A 136 4.95 -19.08 -10.49
CA PRO A 136 4.15 -17.89 -10.16
C PRO A 136 3.29 -18.07 -8.91
N GLN A 137 2.76 -19.27 -8.69
CA GLN A 137 1.89 -19.57 -7.54
C GLN A 137 2.69 -19.56 -6.23
N GLU A 138 3.86 -20.16 -6.19
CA GLU A 138 4.72 -20.19 -4.99
C GLU A 138 5.15 -18.78 -4.56
N VAL A 139 5.49 -17.92 -5.53
CA VAL A 139 5.86 -16.53 -5.25
C VAL A 139 4.64 -15.71 -4.80
N ARG A 140 3.46 -15.98 -5.39
CA ARG A 140 2.21 -15.38 -4.94
C ARG A 140 1.88 -15.76 -3.50
N ASP A 141 1.94 -17.04 -3.16
CA ASP A 141 1.63 -17.56 -1.82
C ASP A 141 2.60 -17.00 -0.78
N LEU A 142 3.89 -16.95 -1.10
CA LEU A 142 4.91 -16.30 -0.25
C LEU A 142 4.60 -14.81 -0.03
N SER A 143 4.18 -14.11 -1.08
CA SER A 143 3.84 -12.70 -1.01
C SER A 143 2.57 -12.46 -0.17
N LEU A 144 1.54 -13.28 -0.34
CA LEU A 144 0.31 -13.20 0.45
C LEU A 144 0.57 -13.50 1.93
N TRP A 145 1.43 -14.47 2.23
CA TRP A 145 1.85 -14.72 3.59
C TRP A 145 2.58 -13.52 4.19
N ALA A 146 3.51 -12.91 3.44
CA ALA A 146 4.28 -11.75 3.87
C ALA A 146 3.42 -10.51 4.14
N THR A 147 2.28 -10.36 3.43
CA THR A 147 1.37 -9.22 3.55
C THR A 147 0.18 -9.48 4.47
N GLU A 148 0.08 -10.68 5.05
CA GLU A 148 -1.13 -11.12 5.77
C GLU A 148 -2.39 -10.98 4.90
N GLY A 149 -2.24 -11.31 3.62
CA GLY A 149 -3.33 -11.25 2.63
C GLY A 149 -3.71 -9.86 2.14
N LEU A 150 -2.99 -8.79 2.52
CA LEU A 150 -3.29 -7.45 2.05
C LEU A 150 -3.04 -7.36 0.54
N LEU A 151 -4.08 -6.99 -0.20
CA LEU A 151 -4.03 -6.73 -1.63
C LEU A 151 -4.40 -5.26 -1.90
N PRO A 152 -3.93 -4.68 -3.02
CA PRO A 152 -4.42 -3.38 -3.45
C PRO A 152 -5.93 -3.43 -3.76
N ASP A 153 -6.62 -2.33 -3.46
CA ASP A 153 -8.02 -2.12 -3.90
C ASP A 153 -8.09 -1.90 -5.40
N LEU A 154 -7.00 -1.33 -5.97
CA LEU A 154 -6.85 -1.08 -7.41
C LEU A 154 -5.40 -1.31 -7.84
N THR A 155 -5.21 -2.12 -8.88
CA THR A 155 -3.94 -2.23 -9.60
C THR A 155 -4.04 -1.54 -10.96
N ILE A 156 -3.16 -0.59 -11.22
CA ILE A 156 -3.05 0.12 -12.50
C ILE A 156 -1.85 -0.46 -13.24
N LEU A 157 -2.12 -1.21 -14.29
CA LEU A 157 -1.08 -1.73 -15.19
C LEU A 157 -0.84 -0.73 -16.32
N LEU A 158 0.38 -0.18 -16.38
CA LEU A 158 0.82 0.59 -17.52
C LEU A 158 1.46 -0.36 -18.53
N ASP A 159 0.77 -0.54 -19.63
CA ASP A 159 1.24 -1.32 -20.78
C ASP A 159 1.81 -0.37 -21.83
N GLY A 160 3.01 -0.63 -22.28
CA GLY A 160 3.71 0.17 -23.27
C GLY A 160 4.79 -0.66 -23.95
N ASP A 161 5.03 -0.37 -25.21
CA ASP A 161 6.15 -0.96 -25.92
C ASP A 161 7.48 -0.56 -25.23
N PRO A 162 8.37 -1.51 -25.00
CA PRO A 162 9.65 -1.30 -24.32
C PRO A 162 10.59 -0.37 -25.06
#